data_845a5742c1cac8557a5b36bf1d82ba9a
#
_entry.id   845a5742c1cac8557a5b36bf1d82ba9a
#
_cell.length_a   1.000
_cell.length_b   1.000
_cell.length_c   1.000
_cell.angle_alpha   90.00
_cell.angle_beta   90.00
_cell.angle_gamma   90.00
#
_symmetry.space_group_name_H-M   'P 1'
#
loop_
_entity.id
_entity.type
_entity.pdbx_description
1 polymer ?
#
loop_
_entity_poly.entity_id
_entity_poly.type
_entity_poly.pdbx_seq_one_letter_code
_entity_poly.pdbx_strand_id
1 'polypeptide(L)'
;MTTAVIAFTRRGTALGRSLADALGGSLHVPARFAPEVGAEAYASLEGWTAWAWARADALVFVGAAGIAVRAIAPHVRDKFSDPAVVSVDEAGRFVVPLLSGHVGGANELARRVAALTGGQAAGSTA
;
A
#
# COMPACT_ATOMS: atom_id res chain seq x y z
N MET A 1 0.31 7.92 -11.96
CA MET A 1 0.53 7.80 -10.50
C MET A 1 1.50 6.67 -10.24
N THR A 2 2.62 6.96 -9.59
CA THR A 2 3.62 5.95 -9.20
C THR A 2 3.16 5.28 -7.91
N THR A 3 2.94 3.98 -7.96
CA THR A 3 2.41 3.21 -6.82
C THR A 3 3.43 2.18 -6.34
N ALA A 4 3.68 2.16 -5.05
CA ALA A 4 4.55 1.17 -4.40
C ALA A 4 3.69 0.30 -3.48
N VAL A 5 3.75 -1.01 -3.67
CA VAL A 5 3.01 -2.01 -2.90
C VAL A 5 3.97 -2.77 -2.01
N ILE A 6 3.63 -2.93 -0.74
CA ILE A 6 4.42 -3.72 0.20
C ILE A 6 3.55 -4.80 0.86
N ALA A 7 4.11 -5.98 1.01
CA ALA A 7 3.47 -7.10 1.71
C ALA A 7 4.44 -7.74 2.69
N PHE A 8 3.93 -8.49 3.65
CA PHE A 8 4.70 -8.99 4.78
C PHE A 8 4.65 -10.51 4.95
N THR A 9 3.59 -11.13 4.46
CA THR A 9 3.34 -12.57 4.60
C THR A 9 3.29 -13.22 3.23
N ARG A 10 3.36 -14.55 3.18
CA ARG A 10 3.23 -15.29 1.92
C ARG A 10 1.88 -14.97 1.25
N ARG A 11 0.79 -15.01 2.02
CA ARG A 11 -0.55 -14.72 1.51
C ARG A 11 -0.68 -13.28 1.01
N GLY A 12 -0.17 -12.33 1.79
CA GLY A 12 -0.17 -10.93 1.39
C GLY A 12 0.70 -10.68 0.17
N THR A 13 1.80 -11.41 0.03
CA THR A 13 2.68 -11.31 -1.14
C THR A 13 1.96 -11.73 -2.43
N ALA A 14 1.15 -12.78 -2.39
CA ALA A 14 0.37 -13.20 -3.55
C ALA A 14 -0.65 -12.14 -3.95
N LEU A 15 -1.37 -11.58 -3.00
CA LEU A 15 -2.30 -10.47 -3.26
C LEU A 15 -1.56 -9.24 -3.77
N GLY A 16 -0.44 -8.90 -3.14
CA GLY A 16 0.40 -7.77 -3.54
C GLY A 16 0.88 -7.88 -4.98
N ARG A 17 1.23 -9.08 -5.44
CA ARG A 17 1.62 -9.32 -6.84
C ARG A 17 0.48 -8.96 -7.80
N SER A 18 -0.72 -9.44 -7.52
CA SER A 18 -1.89 -9.12 -8.33
C SER A 18 -2.18 -7.62 -8.35
N LEU A 19 -2.10 -6.97 -7.21
CA LEU A 19 -2.37 -5.54 -7.10
C LEU A 19 -1.31 -4.70 -7.83
N ALA A 20 -0.03 -5.01 -7.62
CA ALA A 20 1.04 -4.29 -8.29
C ALA A 20 0.93 -4.40 -9.81
N ASP A 21 0.63 -5.60 -10.33
CA ASP A 21 0.45 -5.80 -11.76
C ASP A 21 -0.73 -4.98 -12.31
N ALA A 22 -1.87 -5.02 -11.63
CA ALA A 22 -3.06 -4.31 -12.09
C ALA A 22 -2.91 -2.79 -11.99
N LEU A 23 -2.17 -2.30 -10.99
CA LEU A 23 -1.95 -0.87 -10.76
C LEU A 23 -0.74 -0.32 -11.53
N GLY A 24 0.04 -1.19 -12.18
CA GLY A 24 1.28 -0.78 -12.83
C GLY A 24 2.34 -0.31 -11.85
N GLY A 25 2.33 -0.85 -10.63
CA GLY A 25 3.23 -0.46 -9.55
C GLY A 25 4.36 -1.45 -9.30
N SER A 26 5.20 -1.12 -8.34
CA SER A 26 6.27 -1.99 -7.86
C SER A 26 5.80 -2.80 -6.66
N LEU A 27 6.34 -4.00 -6.49
CA LEU A 27 6.04 -4.87 -5.35
C LEU A 27 7.30 -5.09 -4.52
N HIS A 28 7.16 -4.93 -3.21
CA HIS A 28 8.24 -5.08 -2.24
C HIS A 28 7.80 -6.06 -1.15
N VAL A 29 8.62 -7.08 -0.90
CA VAL A 29 8.26 -8.21 -0.02
C VAL A 29 9.49 -8.64 0.79
N PRO A 30 9.31 -9.45 1.86
CA PRO A 30 10.45 -10.07 2.53
C PRO A 30 11.29 -10.89 1.56
N ALA A 31 12.61 -10.89 1.78
CA ALA A 31 13.56 -11.54 0.87
C ALA A 31 13.21 -13.00 0.57
N ARG A 32 12.69 -13.73 1.57
CA ARG A 32 12.32 -15.14 1.41
C ARG A 32 11.19 -15.39 0.42
N PHE A 33 10.36 -14.38 0.14
CA PHE A 33 9.25 -14.50 -0.81
C PHE A 33 9.56 -13.86 -2.17
N ALA A 34 10.58 -13.03 -2.25
CA ALA A 34 10.84 -12.21 -3.43
C ALA A 34 11.05 -13.02 -4.72
N PRO A 35 11.84 -14.13 -4.74
CA PRO A 35 12.06 -14.88 -5.97
C PRO A 35 10.80 -15.51 -6.55
N GLU A 36 9.87 -15.95 -5.69
CA GLU A 36 8.65 -16.65 -6.12
C GLU A 36 7.72 -15.76 -6.96
N VAL A 37 7.74 -14.46 -6.71
CA VAL A 37 6.82 -13.52 -7.33
C VAL A 37 7.53 -12.45 -8.16
N GLY A 38 8.85 -12.54 -8.31
CA GLY A 38 9.61 -11.55 -9.06
C GLY A 38 9.52 -10.15 -8.47
N ALA A 39 9.58 -10.05 -7.14
CA ALA A 39 9.46 -8.78 -6.43
C ALA A 39 10.80 -8.30 -5.90
N GLU A 40 10.83 -7.03 -5.52
CA GLU A 40 11.97 -6.44 -4.81
C GLU A 40 11.94 -6.86 -3.35
N ALA A 41 13.08 -7.20 -2.79
CA ALA A 41 13.21 -7.48 -1.36
C ALA A 41 13.45 -6.16 -0.61
N TYR A 42 12.77 -5.97 0.53
CA TYR A 42 13.09 -4.85 1.42
C TYR A 42 13.89 -5.34 2.63
N ALA A 43 14.81 -4.51 3.10
CA ALA A 43 15.64 -4.84 4.26
C ALA A 43 14.92 -4.56 5.58
N SER A 44 14.16 -3.45 5.64
CA SER A 44 13.36 -3.07 6.80
C SER A 44 12.14 -2.28 6.36
N LEU A 45 11.08 -2.37 7.16
CA LEU A 45 9.86 -1.59 6.91
C LEU A 45 10.16 -0.09 7.00
N GLU A 46 10.96 0.32 7.97
CA GLU A 46 11.31 1.73 8.16
C GLU A 46 12.06 2.29 6.96
N GLY A 47 13.06 1.57 6.49
CA GLY A 47 13.87 1.99 5.33
C GLY A 47 13.04 2.01 4.06
N TRP A 48 12.20 1.00 3.86
CA TRP A 48 11.32 0.96 2.70
C TRP A 48 10.34 2.14 2.71
N THR A 49 9.73 2.42 3.85
CA THR A 49 8.75 3.51 3.96
C THR A 49 9.39 4.86 3.65
N ALA A 50 10.57 5.13 4.19
CA ALA A 50 11.30 6.36 3.90
C ALA A 50 11.61 6.49 2.39
N TRP A 51 12.06 5.40 1.78
CA TRP A 51 12.35 5.37 0.36
C TRP A 51 11.11 5.61 -0.49
N ALA A 52 10.02 4.90 -0.20
CA ALA A 52 8.76 5.02 -0.96
C ALA A 52 8.11 6.39 -0.77
N TRP A 53 8.15 6.93 0.45
CA TRP A 53 7.57 8.24 0.75
C TRP A 53 8.18 9.34 -0.11
N ALA A 54 9.47 9.27 -0.36
CA ALA A 54 10.17 10.27 -1.16
C ALA A 54 9.92 10.12 -2.67
N ARG A 55 9.47 8.96 -3.14
CA ARG A 55 9.45 8.63 -4.57
C ARG A 55 8.08 8.30 -5.13
N ALA A 56 7.20 7.69 -4.34
CA ALA A 56 5.92 7.23 -4.84
C ALA A 56 4.82 8.26 -4.61
N ASP A 57 3.85 8.28 -5.50
CA ASP A 57 2.63 9.07 -5.33
C ASP A 57 1.63 8.35 -4.42
N ALA A 58 1.71 7.03 -4.35
CA ALA A 58 0.82 6.21 -3.55
C ALA A 58 1.55 5.01 -2.96
N LEU A 59 1.23 4.68 -1.71
CA LEU A 59 1.69 3.49 -1.02
C LEU A 59 0.49 2.59 -0.70
N VAL A 60 0.61 1.31 -1.02
CA VAL A 60 -0.39 0.29 -0.68
C VAL A 60 0.26 -0.72 0.26
N PHE A 61 -0.24 -0.79 1.48
CA PHE A 61 0.20 -1.75 2.48
C PHE A 61 -0.75 -2.95 2.48
N VAL A 62 -0.23 -4.11 2.14
CA VAL A 62 -1.01 -5.36 2.18
C VAL A 62 -0.78 -6.03 3.54
N GLY A 63 -1.62 -5.70 4.50
CA GLY A 63 -1.50 -6.14 5.88
C GLY A 63 -2.40 -5.32 6.81
N ALA A 64 -2.18 -5.48 8.10
CA ALA A 64 -2.97 -4.77 9.11
C ALA A 64 -2.76 -3.25 9.01
N ALA A 65 -3.84 -2.49 9.12
CA ALA A 65 -3.79 -1.03 9.06
C ALA A 65 -2.84 -0.43 10.10
N GLY A 66 -2.74 -1.02 11.29
CA GLY A 66 -1.83 -0.53 12.33
C GLY A 66 -0.36 -0.58 11.93
N ILE A 67 0.04 -1.57 11.13
CA ILE A 67 1.40 -1.63 10.59
C ILE A 67 1.67 -0.43 9.70
N ALA A 68 0.73 -0.12 8.81
CA ALA A 68 0.84 1.02 7.91
C ALA A 68 0.89 2.34 8.70
N VAL A 69 0.00 2.52 9.66
CA VAL A 69 -0.07 3.74 10.48
C VAL A 69 1.26 3.99 11.19
N ARG A 70 1.85 2.96 11.80
CA ARG A 70 3.13 3.11 12.51
C ARG A 70 4.28 3.38 11.55
N ALA A 71 4.26 2.77 10.38
CA ALA A 71 5.31 2.96 9.39
C ALA A 71 5.31 4.39 8.85
N ILE A 72 4.15 4.96 8.55
CA ILE A 72 4.06 6.29 7.94
C ILE A 72 4.13 7.44 8.95
N ALA A 73 3.80 7.20 10.22
CA ALA A 73 3.69 8.25 11.23
C ALA A 73 4.88 9.23 11.27
N PRO A 74 6.15 8.79 11.20
CA PRO A 74 7.28 9.71 11.21
C PRO A 74 7.36 10.63 10.00
N HIS A 75 6.67 10.30 8.91
CA HIS A 75 6.77 11.00 7.62
C HIS A 75 5.58 11.91 7.33
N VAL A 76 4.49 11.74 8.04
CA VAL A 76 3.24 12.50 7.80
C VAL A 76 3.46 13.98 8.09
N ARG A 77 3.13 14.85 7.12
CA ARG A 77 3.34 16.29 7.24
C ARG A 77 2.16 17.12 6.78
N ASP A 78 1.68 16.89 5.54
CA ASP A 78 0.73 17.78 4.89
C ASP A 78 -0.15 16.99 3.92
N LYS A 79 -1.46 17.13 4.06
CA LYS A 79 -2.42 16.42 3.21
C LYS A 79 -2.34 16.78 1.72
N PHE A 80 -1.71 17.90 1.38
CA PHE A 80 -1.55 18.33 -0.01
C PHE A 80 -0.27 17.80 -0.66
N SER A 81 0.73 17.43 0.13
CA SER A 81 2.03 16.96 -0.39
C SER A 81 2.31 15.51 -0.07
N ASP A 82 1.74 14.96 1.00
CA ASP A 82 1.95 13.56 1.37
C ASP A 82 1.35 12.62 0.32
N PRO A 83 1.98 11.47 0.06
CA PRO A 83 1.43 10.50 -0.86
C PRO A 83 0.10 9.93 -0.36
N ALA A 84 -0.69 9.39 -1.28
CA ALA A 84 -1.86 8.60 -0.92
C ALA A 84 -1.41 7.32 -0.22
N VAL A 85 -2.08 6.96 0.89
CA VAL A 85 -1.77 5.73 1.60
C VAL A 85 -3.04 4.91 1.78
N VAL A 86 -2.99 3.66 1.33
CA VAL A 86 -4.09 2.71 1.41
C VAL A 86 -3.60 1.45 2.09
N SER A 87 -4.39 0.88 2.99
CA SER A 87 -4.15 -0.46 3.51
C SER A 87 -5.22 -1.41 3.03
N VAL A 88 -4.85 -2.66 2.82
CA VAL A 88 -5.76 -3.75 2.49
C VAL A 88 -5.31 -4.98 3.27
N ASP A 89 -6.24 -5.67 3.92
CA ASP A 89 -5.89 -6.91 4.63
C ASP A 89 -5.46 -7.99 3.62
N GLU A 90 -4.71 -8.97 4.08
CA GLU A 90 -4.13 -9.98 3.18
C GLU A 90 -5.17 -10.88 2.51
N ALA A 91 -6.41 -10.88 2.98
CA ALA A 91 -7.53 -11.56 2.34
C ALA A 91 -8.22 -10.66 1.28
N GLY A 92 -7.86 -9.39 1.20
CA GLY A 92 -8.46 -8.46 0.25
C GLY A 92 -9.89 -8.04 0.58
N ARG A 93 -10.32 -8.18 1.83
CA ARG A 93 -11.71 -7.91 2.24
C ARG A 93 -12.00 -6.45 2.47
N PHE A 94 -11.12 -5.78 3.20
CA PHE A 94 -11.33 -4.40 3.61
C PHE A 94 -10.18 -3.54 3.14
N VAL A 95 -10.53 -2.49 2.41
CA VAL A 95 -9.56 -1.56 1.83
C VAL A 95 -9.80 -0.19 2.45
N VAL A 96 -8.81 0.31 3.15
CA VAL A 96 -8.96 1.53 3.94
C VAL A 96 -8.00 2.61 3.43
N PRO A 97 -8.54 3.75 2.96
CA PRO A 97 -7.70 4.91 2.66
C PRO A 97 -7.29 5.56 3.98
N LEU A 98 -6.00 5.54 4.27
CA LEU A 98 -5.47 6.02 5.57
C LEU A 98 -5.08 7.49 5.54
N LEU A 99 -4.59 7.97 4.40
CA LEU A 99 -4.00 9.30 4.30
C LEU A 99 -4.16 9.86 2.90
N SER A 100 -4.33 11.19 2.81
CA SER A 100 -4.44 11.92 1.55
C SER A 100 -5.60 11.42 0.68
N GLY A 101 -6.75 11.22 1.34
CA GLY A 101 -7.92 10.58 0.73
C GLY A 101 -8.49 11.36 -0.44
N HIS A 102 -8.52 12.68 -0.35
CA HIS A 102 -9.18 13.54 -1.32
C HIS A 102 -8.18 14.08 -2.36
N VAL A 103 -7.28 14.96 -1.96
CA VAL A 103 -6.33 15.60 -2.86
C VAL A 103 -5.30 14.59 -3.39
N GLY A 104 -4.79 13.71 -2.53
CA GLY A 104 -3.81 12.70 -2.91
C GLY A 104 -4.38 11.49 -3.65
N GLY A 105 -5.72 11.33 -3.66
CA GLY A 105 -6.37 10.25 -4.40
C GLY A 105 -6.50 8.92 -3.68
N ALA A 106 -6.28 8.85 -2.36
CA ALA A 106 -6.36 7.60 -1.62
C ALA A 106 -7.77 6.99 -1.63
N ASN A 107 -8.82 7.82 -1.57
CA ASN A 107 -10.21 7.32 -1.61
C ASN A 107 -10.49 6.62 -2.95
N GLU A 108 -10.08 7.22 -4.04
CA GLU A 108 -10.24 6.62 -5.37
C GLU A 108 -9.41 5.36 -5.54
N LEU A 109 -8.16 5.38 -5.08
CA LEU A 109 -7.29 4.20 -5.11
C LEU A 109 -7.88 3.06 -4.29
N ALA A 110 -8.42 3.35 -3.10
CA ALA A 110 -9.07 2.34 -2.27
C ALA A 110 -10.26 1.69 -2.99
N ARG A 111 -11.07 2.47 -3.68
CA ARG A 111 -12.18 1.92 -4.48
C ARG A 111 -11.68 1.03 -5.61
N ARG A 112 -10.60 1.44 -6.28
CA ARG A 112 -10.00 0.64 -7.34
C ARG A 112 -9.44 -0.68 -6.81
N VAL A 113 -8.72 -0.63 -5.69
CA VAL A 113 -8.19 -1.84 -5.04
C VAL A 113 -9.33 -2.77 -4.62
N ALA A 114 -10.39 -2.23 -4.01
CA ALA A 114 -11.56 -3.02 -3.63
C ALA A 114 -12.22 -3.70 -4.83
N ALA A 115 -12.33 -3.01 -5.95
CA ALA A 115 -12.85 -3.60 -7.19
C ALA A 115 -11.97 -4.76 -7.68
N LEU A 116 -10.65 -4.64 -7.54
CA LEU A 116 -9.71 -5.69 -7.94
C LEU A 116 -9.75 -6.90 -7.02
N THR A 117 -9.99 -6.72 -5.74
CA THR A 117 -10.01 -7.82 -4.76
C THR A 117 -11.39 -8.43 -4.54
N GLY A 118 -12.45 -7.75 -4.96
CA GLY A 118 -13.81 -8.12 -4.61
C GLY A 118 -14.19 -7.72 -3.17
N GLY A 119 -13.35 -6.92 -2.52
CA GLY A 119 -13.57 -6.44 -1.16
C GLY A 119 -14.38 -5.16 -1.10
N GLN A 120 -14.32 -4.51 0.06
CA GLN A 120 -15.05 -3.30 0.34
C GLN A 120 -14.11 -2.16 0.71
N ALA A 121 -14.25 -1.02 0.03
CA ALA A 121 -13.56 0.20 0.42
C ALA A 121 -14.30 0.84 1.60
N ALA A 122 -13.56 1.21 2.63
CA ALA A 122 -14.10 1.82 3.84
C ALA A 122 -13.50 3.23 4.02
N GLY A 123 -13.87 4.12 3.12
CA GLY A 123 -13.46 5.52 3.19
C GLY A 123 -14.35 6.31 4.14
N SER A 124 -13.79 7.38 4.67
CA SER A 124 -14.52 8.32 5.53
C SER A 124 -14.23 9.75 5.12
N THR A 125 -15.20 10.62 5.34
CA THR A 125 -15.09 12.07 5.07
C THR A 125 -15.61 12.86 6.26
N ALA A 126 -15.09 14.06 6.42
CA ALA A 126 -15.56 14.98 7.43
C ALA A 126 -16.81 15.72 6.96
#